data_8bf0ac97cdf31de83deeaf2f04b24339
#
_entry.id   8bf0ac97cdf31de83deeaf2f04b24339
#
_cell.length_a   1.000
_cell.length_b   1.000
_cell.length_c   1.000
_cell.angle_alpha   90.00
_cell.angle_beta   90.00
_cell.angle_gamma   90.00
#
_symmetry.space_group_name_H-M   'P 1'
#
loop_
_entity.id
_entity.type
_entity.pdbx_description
1 polymer ?
#
loop_
_entity_poly.entity_id
_entity_poly.type
_entity_poly.pdbx_seq_one_letter_code
_entity_poly.pdbx_strand_id
1 'polypeptide(L)'
;MLRQNIERTIDDLLNIGPRAPGSWAELQAAEYLQSRFREMGYDAVIERFSAGSHNAESSALTVAGEGVVFPSLPLQFAKAGDVAGELLYLGRISTPLVTPEAVAGCIGLVFAGGGHATAVPYLLELERAGLRGLVVISAQMDAIETKNVRYPELSIPAVGVSWRTGNELAQHAGKETRISVTWCADPRPDESQNAVATLPGREDELLVVSAHHDSAAFAPGALDNASGTAVLLEVARELAGRQFSPTVMFVSTGSEENGGDDCCGAGAKAFYAAHGAPLNRIIGHVEIDDVGNLLGIPRMMYAGNRAFQETAFDSAVRRDFRLDASPSTSCDHGVALKLGLPYVFVCDACLTPRPCYHTPEDTPPFLDTAKCAWHVPYVVGMVERLAQAHPFYPSAVAGARVIRGARYADHPAIAEITEAAFGPFCMAMLEEEYFGEEIAGTPWHVRKGGSVLAGIRSRPLEAIVCEIEGSVVGYASSLLDYATGIARIGNNAVHPDHQGKGVGSAMQQEIARRMTAEGFTRFAVTTMTNDIPAQHVYEKLGYERVVGSVSYLKKGCDARAPGM
;
A
#
# COMPACT_ATOMS: atom_id res chain seq x y z
N MET A 1 -17.37 -17.12 -25.21
CA MET A 1 -15.96 -17.58 -25.11
C MET A 1 -15.25 -16.83 -24.00
N LEU A 2 -15.11 -15.50 -24.03
CA LEU A 2 -14.41 -14.71 -22.99
C LEU A 2 -14.93 -15.02 -21.56
N ARG A 3 -16.22 -14.85 -21.30
CA ARG A 3 -16.83 -15.14 -20.00
C ARG A 3 -16.61 -16.60 -19.56
N GLN A 4 -16.72 -17.57 -20.47
CA GLN A 4 -16.50 -18.99 -20.16
C GLN A 4 -15.05 -19.30 -19.79
N ASN A 5 -14.08 -18.60 -20.39
CA ASN A 5 -12.67 -18.73 -20.01
C ASN A 5 -12.45 -18.19 -18.59
N ILE A 6 -13.04 -17.03 -18.27
CA ILE A 6 -12.98 -16.44 -16.93
C ILE A 6 -13.60 -17.39 -15.89
N GLU A 7 -14.81 -17.90 -16.16
CA GLU A 7 -15.48 -18.89 -15.29
C GLU A 7 -14.58 -20.10 -15.05
N ARG A 8 -13.99 -20.66 -16.11
CA ARG A 8 -13.07 -21.81 -15.99
C ARG A 8 -11.84 -21.47 -15.14
N THR A 9 -11.21 -20.32 -15.36
CA THR A 9 -10.02 -19.94 -14.59
C THR A 9 -10.36 -19.77 -13.11
N ILE A 10 -11.48 -19.15 -12.79
CA ILE A 10 -11.95 -18.99 -11.41
C ILE A 10 -12.23 -20.37 -10.79
N ASP A 11 -12.95 -21.24 -11.48
CA ASP A 11 -13.25 -22.60 -11.01
C ASP A 11 -11.96 -23.41 -10.79
N ASP A 12 -10.99 -23.34 -11.71
CA ASP A 12 -9.70 -24.03 -11.60
C ASP A 12 -8.93 -23.55 -10.36
N LEU A 13 -8.87 -22.23 -10.11
CA LEU A 13 -8.21 -21.66 -8.93
C LEU A 13 -8.94 -22.04 -7.62
N LEU A 14 -10.27 -22.02 -7.61
CA LEU A 14 -11.06 -22.41 -6.45
C LEU A 14 -10.95 -23.90 -6.15
N ASN A 15 -10.79 -24.75 -7.15
CA ASN A 15 -10.57 -26.19 -6.99
C ASN A 15 -9.21 -26.52 -6.36
N ILE A 16 -8.21 -25.62 -6.47
CA ILE A 16 -6.94 -25.73 -5.73
C ILE A 16 -7.20 -25.54 -4.22
N GLY A 17 -8.19 -24.73 -3.86
CA GLY A 17 -8.55 -24.38 -2.48
C GLY A 17 -8.03 -22.99 -2.06
N PRO A 18 -8.09 -22.67 -0.76
CA PRO A 18 -7.51 -21.45 -0.22
C PRO A 18 -6.00 -21.36 -0.49
N ARG A 19 -5.61 -20.30 -1.18
CA ARG A 19 -4.24 -20.10 -1.69
C ARG A 19 -3.43 -19.19 -0.76
N ALA A 20 -3.46 -19.50 0.54
CA ALA A 20 -2.82 -18.68 1.56
C ALA A 20 -1.34 -18.41 1.24
N PRO A 21 -0.79 -17.23 1.60
CA PRO A 21 0.60 -16.86 1.31
C PRO A 21 1.62 -17.94 1.71
N GLY A 22 2.52 -18.30 0.80
CA GLY A 22 3.56 -19.31 0.99
C GLY A 22 3.05 -20.76 1.11
N SER A 23 1.76 -21.03 0.92
CA SER A 23 1.20 -22.39 0.98
C SER A 23 1.48 -23.22 -0.29
N TRP A 24 1.28 -24.55 -0.20
CA TRP A 24 1.32 -25.42 -1.38
C TRP A 24 0.25 -25.06 -2.41
N ALA A 25 -0.93 -24.62 -1.97
CA ALA A 25 -2.01 -24.18 -2.85
C ALA A 25 -1.64 -22.90 -3.64
N GLU A 26 -0.96 -21.96 -3.00
CA GLU A 26 -0.42 -20.78 -3.70
C GLU A 26 0.59 -21.18 -4.78
N LEU A 27 1.51 -22.11 -4.49
CA LEU A 27 2.46 -22.62 -5.50
C LEU A 27 1.74 -23.30 -6.66
N GLN A 28 0.75 -24.15 -6.37
CA GLN A 28 -0.04 -24.81 -7.42
C GLN A 28 -0.78 -23.80 -8.32
N ALA A 29 -1.29 -22.70 -7.73
CA ALA A 29 -1.92 -21.63 -8.50
C ALA A 29 -0.89 -20.93 -9.40
N ALA A 30 0.31 -20.63 -8.91
CA ALA A 30 1.37 -20.05 -9.73
C ALA A 30 1.78 -20.97 -10.89
N GLU A 31 1.92 -22.28 -10.64
CA GLU A 31 2.23 -23.29 -11.68
C GLU A 31 1.11 -23.41 -12.72
N TYR A 32 -0.15 -23.38 -12.29
CA TYR A 32 -1.31 -23.32 -13.17
C TYR A 32 -1.23 -22.10 -14.08
N LEU A 33 -1.01 -20.91 -13.52
CA LEU A 33 -0.94 -19.67 -14.28
C LEU A 33 0.24 -19.63 -15.25
N GLN A 34 1.41 -20.11 -14.83
CA GLN A 34 2.56 -20.27 -15.73
C GLN A 34 2.20 -21.14 -16.93
N SER A 35 1.50 -22.27 -16.71
CA SER A 35 1.04 -23.16 -17.78
C SER A 35 0.09 -22.43 -18.73
N ARG A 36 -0.88 -21.66 -18.18
CA ARG A 36 -1.84 -20.90 -18.99
C ARG A 36 -1.15 -19.84 -19.85
N PHE A 37 -0.17 -19.11 -19.31
CA PHE A 37 0.63 -18.15 -20.08
C PHE A 37 1.43 -18.84 -21.19
N ARG A 38 2.05 -19.99 -20.91
CA ARG A 38 2.79 -20.77 -21.92
C ARG A 38 1.89 -21.29 -23.04
N GLU A 39 0.66 -21.71 -22.75
CA GLU A 39 -0.33 -22.11 -23.75
C GLU A 39 -0.71 -20.97 -24.71
N MET A 40 -0.59 -19.72 -24.27
CA MET A 40 -0.80 -18.52 -25.09
C MET A 40 0.45 -18.12 -25.88
N GLY A 41 1.58 -18.83 -25.70
CA GLY A 41 2.85 -18.58 -26.41
C GLY A 41 3.80 -17.61 -25.69
N TYR A 42 3.54 -17.27 -24.45
CA TYR A 42 4.44 -16.43 -23.66
C TYR A 42 5.66 -17.20 -23.15
N ASP A 43 6.79 -16.51 -23.05
CA ASP A 43 7.86 -16.94 -22.13
C ASP A 43 7.39 -16.64 -20.70
N ALA A 44 7.11 -17.71 -19.96
CA ALA A 44 6.56 -17.60 -18.62
C ALA A 44 7.40 -18.38 -17.60
N VAL A 45 7.77 -17.70 -16.52
CA VAL A 45 8.65 -18.22 -15.46
C VAL A 45 7.98 -18.09 -14.08
N ILE A 46 8.39 -18.94 -13.15
CA ILE A 46 8.09 -18.77 -11.73
C ILE A 46 9.32 -18.16 -11.05
N GLU A 47 9.13 -17.00 -10.43
CA GLU A 47 10.15 -16.27 -9.72
C GLU A 47 9.91 -16.42 -8.21
N ARG A 48 10.82 -17.12 -7.53
CA ARG A 48 10.74 -17.39 -6.09
C ARG A 48 11.35 -16.26 -5.28
N PHE A 49 10.78 -15.99 -4.11
CA PHE A 49 11.29 -15.00 -3.17
C PHE A 49 11.00 -15.41 -1.72
N SER A 50 11.76 -14.83 -0.79
CA SER A 50 11.55 -15.08 0.64
C SER A 50 10.31 -14.30 1.13
N ALA A 51 9.36 -15.01 1.73
CA ALA A 51 8.17 -14.46 2.35
C ALA A 51 7.67 -15.41 3.45
N GLY A 52 6.91 -14.89 4.42
CA GLY A 52 6.28 -15.76 5.44
C GLY A 52 5.32 -16.75 4.82
N SER A 53 5.33 -18.00 5.29
CA SER A 53 4.44 -19.06 4.83
C SER A 53 3.34 -19.37 5.84
N HIS A 54 2.09 -19.43 5.36
CA HIS A 54 0.97 -19.89 6.18
C HIS A 54 0.93 -21.43 6.18
N ASN A 55 1.17 -22.01 7.35
CA ASN A 55 1.22 -23.47 7.54
C ASN A 55 0.15 -23.98 8.52
N ALA A 56 -0.66 -23.11 9.14
CA ALA A 56 -1.70 -23.51 10.07
C ALA A 56 -2.87 -24.17 9.33
N GLU A 57 -3.32 -25.33 9.81
CA GLU A 57 -4.36 -26.16 9.18
C GLU A 57 -5.67 -26.14 9.96
N SER A 58 -5.59 -26.22 11.29
CA SER A 58 -6.79 -26.28 12.13
C SER A 58 -6.59 -25.66 13.50
N SER A 59 -7.68 -25.35 14.17
CA SER A 59 -7.68 -24.90 15.56
C SER A 59 -8.79 -25.53 16.37
N ALA A 60 -8.58 -25.56 17.70
CA ALA A 60 -9.62 -25.84 18.68
C ALA A 60 -9.59 -24.78 19.78
N LEU A 61 -10.76 -24.28 20.13
CA LEU A 61 -10.95 -23.28 21.18
C LEU A 61 -11.99 -23.81 22.18
N THR A 62 -11.60 -23.97 23.42
CA THR A 62 -12.47 -24.51 24.51
C THR A 62 -12.37 -23.65 25.76
N VAL A 63 -13.47 -23.59 26.52
CA VAL A 63 -13.55 -22.95 27.83
C VAL A 63 -13.90 -23.98 28.89
N ALA A 64 -13.23 -23.97 30.03
CA ALA A 64 -13.44 -24.92 31.10
C ALA A 64 -14.89 -24.88 31.64
N GLY A 65 -15.50 -26.05 31.74
CA GLY A 65 -16.87 -26.21 32.20
C GLY A 65 -17.97 -26.09 31.15
N GLU A 66 -17.65 -25.64 29.91
CA GLU A 66 -18.66 -25.45 28.85
C GLU A 66 -18.93 -26.72 28.02
N GLY A 67 -17.96 -27.65 27.94
CA GLY A 67 -18.10 -28.95 27.25
C GLY A 67 -18.30 -28.83 25.73
N VAL A 68 -18.04 -27.66 25.15
CA VAL A 68 -18.17 -27.35 23.71
C VAL A 68 -16.88 -26.80 23.14
N VAL A 69 -16.68 -27.02 21.84
CA VAL A 69 -15.61 -26.38 21.06
C VAL A 69 -16.23 -25.14 20.36
N PHE A 70 -15.67 -24.00 20.65
CA PHE A 70 -16.13 -22.75 20.02
C PHE A 70 -15.63 -22.66 18.57
N PRO A 71 -16.46 -22.24 17.61
CA PRO A 71 -16.05 -22.04 16.22
C PRO A 71 -14.88 -21.06 16.13
N SER A 72 -13.77 -21.53 15.59
CA SER A 72 -12.54 -20.74 15.43
C SER A 72 -11.75 -21.19 14.20
N LEU A 73 -10.95 -20.29 13.63
CA LEU A 73 -9.96 -20.61 12.61
C LEU A 73 -8.59 -20.08 13.07
N PRO A 74 -7.50 -20.78 12.73
CA PRO A 74 -6.17 -20.19 12.91
C PRO A 74 -6.10 -18.83 12.19
N LEU A 75 -5.49 -17.86 12.82
CA LEU A 75 -5.20 -16.63 12.09
C LEU A 75 -4.09 -16.87 11.06
N GLN A 76 -4.05 -16.03 10.04
CA GLN A 76 -3.01 -16.11 9.03
C GLN A 76 -1.62 -16.04 9.68
N PHE A 77 -0.73 -16.98 9.35
CA PHE A 77 0.59 -17.18 9.96
C PHE A 77 0.60 -17.62 11.43
N ALA A 78 -0.52 -18.03 11.99
CA ALA A 78 -0.56 -18.50 13.37
C ALA A 78 0.47 -19.62 13.62
N LYS A 79 1.14 -19.56 14.77
CA LYS A 79 2.10 -20.58 15.18
C LYS A 79 1.38 -21.79 15.77
N ALA A 80 1.89 -22.99 15.47
CA ALA A 80 1.42 -24.22 16.09
C ALA A 80 1.69 -24.19 17.61
N GLY A 81 0.76 -24.71 18.37
CA GLY A 81 0.89 -24.80 19.82
C GLY A 81 -0.41 -25.20 20.51
N ASP A 82 -0.29 -25.56 21.76
CA ASP A 82 -1.39 -25.92 22.63
C ASP A 82 -1.18 -25.23 23.98
N VAL A 83 -1.98 -24.23 24.26
CA VAL A 83 -1.83 -23.37 25.43
C VAL A 83 -3.15 -23.19 26.16
N ALA A 84 -3.05 -23.01 27.48
CA ALA A 84 -4.18 -22.69 28.32
C ALA A 84 -3.85 -21.56 29.30
N GLY A 85 -4.87 -20.78 29.66
CA GLY A 85 -4.77 -19.67 30.58
C GLY A 85 -6.13 -19.07 30.87
N GLU A 86 -6.19 -18.15 31.82
CA GLU A 86 -7.40 -17.41 32.11
C GLU A 86 -7.77 -16.50 30.92
N LEU A 87 -9.04 -16.49 30.50
CA LEU A 87 -9.53 -15.62 29.43
C LEU A 87 -9.65 -14.19 29.92
N LEU A 88 -8.87 -13.31 29.32
CA LEU A 88 -8.86 -11.88 29.64
C LEU A 88 -9.32 -11.04 28.45
N TYR A 89 -10.38 -10.26 28.63
CA TYR A 89 -10.81 -9.33 27.58
C TYR A 89 -9.91 -8.09 27.53
N LEU A 90 -9.22 -7.92 26.41
CA LEU A 90 -8.21 -6.86 26.21
C LEU A 90 -8.80 -5.56 25.65
N GLY A 91 -10.08 -5.58 25.31
CA GLY A 91 -10.72 -4.44 24.63
C GLY A 91 -10.50 -4.44 23.13
N ARG A 92 -10.34 -3.26 22.56
CA ARG A 92 -10.07 -3.07 21.13
C ARG A 92 -8.56 -2.88 20.91
N ILE A 93 -8.01 -3.44 19.83
CA ILE A 93 -6.57 -3.30 19.52
C ILE A 93 -6.10 -1.84 19.50
N SER A 94 -6.94 -0.92 18.97
CA SER A 94 -6.62 0.52 18.93
C SER A 94 -6.81 1.27 20.25
N THR A 95 -7.53 0.68 21.22
CA THR A 95 -7.84 1.28 22.51
C THR A 95 -7.83 0.19 23.59
N PRO A 96 -6.63 -0.26 24.01
CA PRO A 96 -6.50 -1.33 24.99
C PRO A 96 -7.07 -0.95 26.36
N LEU A 97 -7.70 -1.91 27.04
CA LEU A 97 -8.27 -1.73 28.37
C LEU A 97 -7.34 -2.21 29.48
N VAL A 98 -6.27 -2.92 29.15
CA VAL A 98 -5.36 -3.56 30.11
C VAL A 98 -3.92 -3.13 29.89
N THR A 99 -3.13 -3.12 30.95
CA THR A 99 -1.69 -2.92 30.84
C THR A 99 -0.98 -4.22 30.53
N PRO A 100 0.21 -4.20 29.90
CA PRO A 100 0.95 -5.42 29.58
C PRO A 100 1.21 -6.32 30.81
N GLU A 101 1.40 -5.75 32.01
CA GLU A 101 1.70 -6.51 33.23
C GLU A 101 0.53 -7.42 33.69
N ALA A 102 -0.69 -7.11 33.27
CA ALA A 102 -1.89 -7.85 33.67
C ALA A 102 -2.11 -9.15 32.88
N VAL A 103 -1.36 -9.42 31.82
CA VAL A 103 -1.66 -10.51 30.87
C VAL A 103 -0.83 -11.78 31.09
N ALA A 104 0.08 -11.79 32.05
CA ALA A 104 1.00 -12.92 32.27
C ALA A 104 0.22 -14.23 32.53
N GLY A 105 0.43 -15.23 31.70
CA GLY A 105 -0.23 -16.53 31.79
C GLY A 105 -1.64 -16.60 31.21
N CYS A 106 -2.19 -15.49 30.69
CA CYS A 106 -3.55 -15.39 30.19
C CYS A 106 -3.67 -15.75 28.69
N ILE A 107 -4.91 -16.02 28.28
CA ILE A 107 -5.37 -16.01 26.89
C ILE A 107 -6.09 -14.68 26.65
N GLY A 108 -5.60 -13.90 25.69
CA GLY A 108 -6.19 -12.62 25.36
C GLY A 108 -7.38 -12.74 24.42
N LEU A 109 -8.49 -12.09 24.73
CA LEU A 109 -9.64 -11.90 23.84
C LEU A 109 -9.67 -10.43 23.40
N VAL A 110 -9.51 -10.17 22.11
CA VAL A 110 -9.38 -8.82 21.58
C VAL A 110 -10.28 -8.59 20.38
N PHE A 111 -10.90 -7.41 20.28
CA PHE A 111 -11.67 -7.02 19.10
C PHE A 111 -10.76 -6.38 18.05
N ALA A 112 -10.74 -6.98 16.85
CA ALA A 112 -10.06 -6.39 15.69
C ALA A 112 -10.84 -5.18 15.21
N GLY A 113 -10.28 -4.02 15.30
CA GLY A 113 -10.98 -2.82 14.87
C GLY A 113 -10.05 -1.65 14.66
N GLY A 114 -9.64 -1.46 13.42
CA GLY A 114 -8.91 -0.29 12.92
C GLY A 114 -7.39 -0.39 12.94
N GLY A 115 -6.77 -0.07 11.81
CA GLY A 115 -5.37 0.27 11.63
C GLY A 115 -4.33 -0.80 11.98
N HIS A 116 -3.96 -1.58 11.01
CA HIS A 116 -2.95 -2.64 11.17
C HIS A 116 -1.60 -2.16 11.77
N ALA A 117 -1.16 -0.94 11.46
CA ALA A 117 0.18 -0.47 11.85
C ALA A 117 0.37 -0.20 13.36
N THR A 118 -0.70 0.06 14.11
CA THR A 118 -0.64 0.32 15.55
C THR A 118 -0.89 -0.92 16.40
N ALA A 119 -1.41 -1.98 15.80
CA ALA A 119 -1.78 -3.20 16.52
C ALA A 119 -0.59 -4.09 16.87
N VAL A 120 0.36 -4.24 15.95
CA VAL A 120 1.49 -5.16 16.10
C VAL A 120 2.40 -4.82 17.28
N PRO A 121 2.87 -3.57 17.47
CA PRO A 121 3.71 -3.23 18.61
C PRO A 121 3.05 -3.56 19.96
N TYR A 122 1.77 -3.26 20.11
CA TYR A 122 1.03 -3.56 21.34
C TYR A 122 0.92 -5.08 21.59
N LEU A 123 0.61 -5.86 20.57
CA LEU A 123 0.52 -7.32 20.70
C LEU A 123 1.86 -7.95 21.05
N LEU A 124 2.97 -7.47 20.48
CA LEU A 124 4.32 -7.89 20.84
C LEU A 124 4.68 -7.53 22.29
N GLU A 125 4.22 -6.38 22.80
CA GLU A 125 4.37 -6.03 24.21
C GLU A 125 3.60 -7.01 25.12
N LEU A 126 2.38 -7.39 24.77
CA LEU A 126 1.60 -8.37 25.52
C LEU A 126 2.27 -9.77 25.52
N GLU A 127 2.81 -10.18 24.38
CA GLU A 127 3.58 -11.43 24.28
C GLU A 127 4.81 -11.41 25.20
N ARG A 128 5.60 -10.32 25.16
CA ARG A 128 6.76 -10.14 26.04
C ARG A 128 6.37 -10.11 27.52
N ALA A 129 5.19 -9.63 27.83
CA ALA A 129 4.64 -9.63 29.18
C ALA A 129 4.08 -10.98 29.61
N GLY A 130 4.11 -12.01 28.75
CA GLY A 130 3.75 -13.38 29.08
C GLY A 130 2.34 -13.80 28.67
N LEU A 131 1.70 -13.10 27.74
CA LEU A 131 0.47 -13.57 27.08
C LEU A 131 0.75 -14.92 26.41
N ARG A 132 -0.11 -15.92 26.61
CA ARG A 132 0.10 -17.29 26.13
C ARG A 132 -0.53 -17.57 24.77
N GLY A 133 -1.65 -16.93 24.47
CA GLY A 133 -2.40 -17.12 23.24
C GLY A 133 -3.37 -15.99 23.01
N LEU A 134 -3.90 -15.90 21.80
CA LEU A 134 -4.73 -14.78 21.37
C LEU A 134 -5.99 -15.27 20.65
N VAL A 135 -7.14 -14.71 21.01
CA VAL A 135 -8.42 -14.85 20.32
C VAL A 135 -8.80 -13.49 19.76
N VAL A 136 -8.94 -13.40 18.43
CA VAL A 136 -9.28 -12.16 17.74
C VAL A 136 -10.72 -12.21 17.25
N ILE A 137 -11.53 -11.25 17.68
CA ILE A 137 -12.94 -11.13 17.29
C ILE A 137 -13.02 -10.37 15.98
N SER A 138 -13.59 -10.99 14.95
CA SER A 138 -13.90 -10.38 13.67
C SER A 138 -15.02 -9.33 13.80
N ALA A 139 -15.06 -8.38 12.85
CA ALA A 139 -16.14 -7.40 12.79
C ALA A 139 -17.45 -7.99 12.22
N GLN A 140 -17.36 -9.10 11.50
CA GLN A 140 -18.50 -9.79 10.88
C GLN A 140 -19.27 -10.61 11.92
N MET A 141 -20.60 -10.56 11.84
CA MET A 141 -21.49 -11.23 12.81
C MET A 141 -21.23 -12.73 12.90
N ASP A 142 -21.18 -13.42 11.77
CA ASP A 142 -21.12 -14.87 11.68
C ASP A 142 -19.91 -15.40 10.89
N ALA A 143 -19.12 -14.56 10.24
CA ALA A 143 -17.92 -14.92 9.49
C ALA A 143 -16.65 -14.63 10.29
N ILE A 144 -15.62 -15.42 10.04
CA ILE A 144 -14.30 -15.28 10.66
C ILE A 144 -13.34 -14.72 9.62
N GLU A 145 -12.88 -13.49 9.84
CA GLU A 145 -11.81 -12.89 9.06
C GLU A 145 -10.46 -13.32 9.63
N THR A 146 -9.64 -13.98 8.81
CA THR A 146 -8.39 -14.58 9.28
C THR A 146 -7.18 -13.67 9.10
N LYS A 147 -7.29 -12.62 8.29
CA LYS A 147 -6.25 -11.60 8.04
C LYS A 147 -6.40 -10.32 8.89
N ASN A 148 -7.13 -10.39 10.00
CA ASN A 148 -7.44 -9.23 10.85
C ASN A 148 -6.24 -8.60 11.57
N VAL A 149 -5.17 -9.34 11.74
CA VAL A 149 -3.97 -8.92 12.47
C VAL A 149 -2.74 -9.44 11.74
N ARG A 150 -1.69 -8.64 11.68
CA ARG A 150 -0.43 -9.01 11.05
C ARG A 150 0.43 -9.81 12.00
N TYR A 151 0.67 -11.07 11.67
CA TYR A 151 1.24 -12.03 12.60
C TYR A 151 2.62 -12.62 12.29
N PRO A 152 3.38 -12.26 11.26
CA PRO A 152 4.66 -12.94 11.09
C PRO A 152 5.59 -12.81 12.31
N GLU A 153 5.28 -11.90 13.23
CA GLU A 153 6.13 -11.57 14.37
C GLU A 153 5.70 -12.19 15.70
N LEU A 154 4.43 -12.67 15.85
CA LEU A 154 3.99 -13.30 17.09
C LEU A 154 4.40 -14.79 17.12
N SER A 155 4.89 -15.26 18.28
CA SER A 155 5.31 -16.64 18.49
C SER A 155 4.25 -17.49 19.22
N ILE A 156 3.14 -16.89 19.64
CA ILE A 156 2.04 -17.54 20.36
C ILE A 156 0.95 -18.03 19.43
N PRO A 157 0.22 -19.11 19.77
CA PRO A 157 -0.96 -19.53 19.03
C PRO A 157 -2.04 -18.45 19.01
N ALA A 158 -2.65 -18.24 17.84
CA ALA A 158 -3.66 -17.21 17.65
C ALA A 158 -4.80 -17.71 16.76
N VAL A 159 -6.05 -17.44 17.17
CA VAL A 159 -7.25 -17.85 16.45
C VAL A 159 -8.20 -16.68 16.24
N GLY A 160 -8.91 -16.70 15.10
CA GLY A 160 -10.02 -15.80 14.82
C GLY A 160 -11.35 -16.44 15.23
N VAL A 161 -12.29 -15.61 15.65
CA VAL A 161 -13.69 -15.98 15.92
C VAL A 161 -14.62 -14.92 15.31
N SER A 162 -15.86 -15.31 15.00
CA SER A 162 -16.89 -14.35 14.58
C SER A 162 -17.24 -13.38 15.72
N TRP A 163 -17.91 -12.27 15.38
CA TRP A 163 -18.38 -11.32 16.39
C TRP A 163 -19.31 -12.01 17.40
N ARG A 164 -20.24 -12.88 16.92
CA ARG A 164 -21.16 -13.65 17.76
C ARG A 164 -20.41 -14.52 18.78
N THR A 165 -19.46 -15.32 18.30
CA THR A 165 -18.64 -16.19 19.14
C THR A 165 -17.79 -15.37 20.12
N GLY A 166 -17.22 -14.26 19.68
CA GLY A 166 -16.44 -13.36 20.54
C GLY A 166 -17.27 -12.75 21.68
N ASN A 167 -18.53 -12.36 21.38
CA ASN A 167 -19.45 -11.85 22.39
C ASN A 167 -19.87 -12.94 23.42
N GLU A 168 -20.03 -14.18 22.97
CA GLU A 168 -20.26 -15.32 23.85
C GLU A 168 -19.04 -15.59 24.75
N LEU A 169 -17.83 -15.64 24.16
CA LEU A 169 -16.58 -15.82 24.91
C LEU A 169 -16.36 -14.72 25.95
N ALA A 170 -16.72 -13.49 25.67
CA ALA A 170 -16.58 -12.39 26.62
C ALA A 170 -17.37 -12.64 27.93
N GLN A 171 -18.45 -13.43 27.90
CA GLN A 171 -19.22 -13.82 29.09
C GLN A 171 -18.47 -14.86 29.95
N HIS A 172 -17.43 -15.46 29.40
CA HIS A 172 -16.56 -16.44 30.06
C HIS A 172 -15.23 -15.83 30.55
N ALA A 173 -15.08 -14.50 30.53
CA ALA A 173 -13.90 -13.85 31.08
C ALA A 173 -13.61 -14.32 32.52
N GLY A 174 -12.34 -14.57 32.84
CA GLY A 174 -11.93 -15.15 34.11
C GLY A 174 -11.93 -16.69 34.14
N LYS A 175 -12.49 -17.39 33.13
CA LYS A 175 -12.43 -18.84 33.05
C LYS A 175 -11.17 -19.32 32.32
N GLU A 176 -10.70 -20.53 32.71
CA GLU A 176 -9.62 -21.18 31.98
C GLU A 176 -10.06 -21.49 30.54
N THR A 177 -9.29 -21.01 29.59
CA THR A 177 -9.51 -21.15 28.14
C THR A 177 -8.30 -21.83 27.51
N ARG A 178 -8.53 -22.76 26.57
CA ARG A 178 -7.48 -23.47 25.85
C ARG A 178 -7.58 -23.20 24.36
N ILE A 179 -6.45 -22.90 23.75
CA ILE A 179 -6.27 -22.75 22.30
C ILE A 179 -5.28 -23.83 21.85
N SER A 180 -5.67 -24.58 20.82
CA SER A 180 -4.78 -25.48 20.10
C SER A 180 -4.76 -25.05 18.62
N VAL A 181 -3.58 -24.88 18.04
CA VAL A 181 -3.35 -24.63 16.60
C VAL A 181 -2.43 -25.72 16.08
N THR A 182 -2.83 -26.38 14.99
CA THR A 182 -2.01 -27.40 14.33
C THR A 182 -1.54 -26.90 12.98
N TRP A 183 -0.32 -27.30 12.58
CA TRP A 183 0.19 -27.09 11.25
C TRP A 183 -0.07 -28.29 10.35
N CYS A 184 -0.08 -28.08 9.05
CA CYS A 184 -0.13 -29.14 8.06
C CYS A 184 1.06 -30.11 8.22
N ALA A 185 0.89 -31.34 7.77
CA ALA A 185 1.90 -32.41 7.93
C ALA A 185 3.19 -32.13 7.15
N ASP A 186 3.13 -31.34 6.08
CA ASP A 186 4.26 -30.95 5.23
C ASP A 186 4.31 -29.41 5.12
N PRO A 187 4.85 -28.73 6.14
CA PRO A 187 4.92 -27.26 6.15
C PRO A 187 5.93 -26.76 5.14
N ARG A 188 5.56 -25.73 4.38
CA ARG A 188 6.48 -25.07 3.46
C ARG A 188 7.47 -24.15 4.21
N PRO A 189 8.70 -24.00 3.68
CA PRO A 189 9.62 -22.97 4.14
C PRO A 189 9.06 -21.56 3.84
N ASP A 190 9.62 -20.55 4.48
CA ASP A 190 9.24 -19.15 4.30
C ASP A 190 9.62 -18.65 2.88
N GLU A 191 8.82 -19.05 1.90
CA GLU A 191 9.00 -18.79 0.47
C GLU A 191 7.64 -18.62 -0.22
N SER A 192 7.57 -17.68 -1.13
CA SER A 192 6.47 -17.51 -2.09
C SER A 192 7.01 -17.31 -3.51
N GLN A 193 6.15 -17.06 -4.47
CA GLN A 193 6.52 -16.95 -5.88
C GLN A 193 5.56 -16.08 -6.69
N ASN A 194 6.10 -15.42 -7.72
CA ASN A 194 5.33 -14.79 -8.79
C ASN A 194 5.30 -15.70 -10.03
N ALA A 195 4.19 -15.68 -10.78
CA ALA A 195 4.14 -16.20 -12.13
C ALA A 195 4.24 -15.02 -13.11
N VAL A 196 5.33 -14.97 -13.87
CA VAL A 196 5.65 -13.82 -14.72
C VAL A 196 5.68 -14.26 -16.17
N ALA A 197 4.93 -13.55 -17.04
CA ALA A 197 4.89 -13.77 -18.48
C ALA A 197 5.31 -12.50 -19.22
N THR A 198 6.19 -12.64 -20.20
CA THR A 198 6.79 -11.52 -20.92
C THR A 198 6.28 -11.44 -22.36
N LEU A 199 5.76 -10.27 -22.75
CA LEU A 199 5.53 -9.87 -24.13
C LEU A 199 6.65 -8.90 -24.54
N PRO A 200 7.67 -9.36 -25.30
CA PRO A 200 8.83 -8.54 -25.60
C PRO A 200 8.48 -7.29 -26.39
N GLY A 201 8.99 -6.16 -25.97
CA GLY A 201 8.94 -4.89 -26.68
C GLY A 201 10.13 -4.68 -27.61
N ARG A 202 10.12 -3.54 -28.29
CA ARG A 202 11.23 -3.10 -29.16
C ARG A 202 12.26 -2.22 -28.43
N GLU A 203 11.86 -1.66 -27.30
CA GLU A 203 12.63 -0.74 -26.46
C GLU A 203 12.76 -1.28 -25.04
N ASP A 204 13.71 -0.74 -24.27
CA ASP A 204 14.00 -1.19 -22.90
C ASP A 204 13.01 -0.60 -21.86
N GLU A 205 11.86 -0.14 -22.28
CA GLU A 205 10.80 0.31 -21.39
C GLU A 205 9.92 -0.86 -20.96
N LEU A 206 9.29 -0.73 -19.80
CA LEU A 206 8.52 -1.78 -19.16
C LEU A 206 7.15 -1.26 -18.68
N LEU A 207 6.08 -1.90 -19.13
CA LEU A 207 4.72 -1.74 -18.61
C LEU A 207 4.33 -3.00 -17.83
N VAL A 208 3.91 -2.84 -16.58
CA VAL A 208 3.51 -3.95 -15.69
C VAL A 208 1.99 -4.05 -15.66
N VAL A 209 1.47 -5.26 -15.81
CA VAL A 209 0.04 -5.57 -15.61
C VAL A 209 -0.04 -6.71 -14.61
N SER A 210 -0.69 -6.51 -13.48
CA SER A 210 -0.70 -7.50 -12.40
C SER A 210 -2.08 -7.84 -11.86
N ALA A 211 -2.16 -9.01 -11.23
CA ALA A 211 -3.19 -9.45 -10.30
C ALA A 211 -2.58 -10.49 -9.37
N HIS A 212 -2.89 -10.47 -8.08
CA HIS A 212 -2.37 -11.49 -7.17
C HIS A 212 -3.16 -12.79 -7.26
N HIS A 213 -2.50 -13.93 -7.06
CA HIS A 213 -3.13 -15.26 -7.13
C HIS A 213 -3.32 -15.92 -5.77
N ASP A 214 -2.69 -15.40 -4.74
CA ASP A 214 -2.95 -15.85 -3.38
C ASP A 214 -4.31 -15.34 -2.87
N SER A 215 -4.73 -15.84 -1.74
CA SER A 215 -5.95 -15.41 -1.03
C SER A 215 -5.66 -15.39 0.46
N ALA A 216 -6.47 -14.68 1.23
CA ALA A 216 -6.38 -14.74 2.69
C ALA A 216 -6.53 -16.20 3.17
N ALA A 217 -5.85 -16.56 4.26
CA ALA A 217 -5.90 -17.92 4.80
C ALA A 217 -7.34 -18.37 5.06
N PHE A 218 -7.68 -19.59 4.66
CA PHE A 218 -9.02 -20.20 4.72
C PHE A 218 -10.09 -19.53 3.85
N ALA A 219 -9.79 -18.45 3.15
CA ALA A 219 -10.69 -17.84 2.17
C ALA A 219 -10.51 -18.52 0.81
N PRO A 220 -11.58 -19.00 0.16
CA PRO A 220 -11.49 -19.50 -1.22
C PRO A 220 -10.98 -18.45 -2.20
N GLY A 221 -11.23 -17.15 -1.91
CA GLY A 221 -10.72 -16.03 -2.70
C GLY A 221 -11.30 -15.99 -4.10
N ALA A 222 -12.63 -16.09 -4.23
CA ALA A 222 -13.31 -16.01 -5.52
C ALA A 222 -13.27 -14.57 -6.06
N LEU A 223 -13.61 -13.61 -5.20
CA LEU A 223 -13.53 -12.19 -5.50
C LEU A 223 -12.10 -11.68 -5.32
N ASP A 224 -11.45 -12.05 -4.23
CA ASP A 224 -10.13 -11.61 -3.81
C ASP A 224 -9.11 -12.78 -3.80
N ASN A 225 -8.33 -13.06 -4.93
CA ASN A 225 -8.42 -12.33 -6.20
C ASN A 225 -8.37 -13.31 -7.39
N ALA A 226 -9.13 -14.43 -7.35
CA ALA A 226 -9.27 -15.30 -8.52
C ALA A 226 -9.93 -14.53 -9.68
N SER A 227 -10.81 -13.57 -9.37
CA SER A 227 -11.50 -12.72 -10.34
C SER A 227 -10.52 -11.86 -11.14
N GLY A 228 -9.65 -11.10 -10.48
CA GLY A 228 -8.63 -10.26 -11.12
C GLY A 228 -7.60 -11.10 -11.87
N THR A 229 -7.18 -12.24 -11.31
CA THR A 229 -6.28 -13.18 -11.95
C THR A 229 -6.88 -13.74 -13.26
N ALA A 230 -8.18 -14.06 -13.28
CA ALA A 230 -8.85 -14.51 -14.49
C ALA A 230 -8.93 -13.41 -15.56
N VAL A 231 -9.17 -12.16 -15.15
CA VAL A 231 -9.15 -11.00 -16.06
C VAL A 231 -7.73 -10.76 -16.58
N LEU A 232 -6.68 -10.87 -15.76
CA LEU A 232 -5.28 -10.77 -16.18
C LEU A 232 -4.95 -11.77 -17.29
N LEU A 233 -5.36 -13.04 -17.13
CA LEU A 233 -5.14 -14.06 -18.16
C LEU A 233 -5.85 -13.75 -19.49
N GLU A 234 -7.08 -13.23 -19.44
CA GLU A 234 -7.80 -12.87 -20.68
C GLU A 234 -7.22 -11.59 -21.31
N VAL A 235 -6.75 -10.63 -20.52
CA VAL A 235 -6.00 -9.47 -21.04
C VAL A 235 -4.72 -9.95 -21.75
N ALA A 236 -3.96 -10.86 -21.14
CA ALA A 236 -2.79 -11.46 -21.77
C ALA A 236 -3.17 -12.21 -23.07
N ARG A 237 -4.27 -12.95 -23.07
CA ARG A 237 -4.76 -13.66 -24.26
C ARG A 237 -5.08 -12.72 -25.43
N GLU A 238 -5.78 -11.61 -25.16
CA GLU A 238 -6.14 -10.61 -26.18
C GLU A 238 -4.92 -9.87 -26.74
N LEU A 239 -3.84 -9.76 -25.94
CA LEU A 239 -2.61 -9.09 -26.32
C LEU A 239 -1.54 -10.05 -26.89
N ALA A 240 -1.79 -11.35 -26.89
CA ALA A 240 -0.84 -12.35 -27.39
C ALA A 240 -0.45 -12.11 -28.85
N GLY A 241 0.86 -12.14 -29.13
CA GLY A 241 1.42 -11.93 -30.47
C GLY A 241 1.39 -10.48 -30.96
N ARG A 242 0.89 -9.52 -30.18
CA ARG A 242 0.99 -8.10 -30.52
C ARG A 242 2.41 -7.58 -30.29
N GLN A 243 2.72 -6.45 -30.90
CA GLN A 243 4.04 -5.81 -30.79
C GLN A 243 3.89 -4.38 -30.28
N PHE A 244 4.59 -4.08 -29.22
CA PHE A 244 4.62 -2.75 -28.59
C PHE A 244 6.04 -2.17 -28.59
N SER A 245 6.15 -0.89 -28.26
CA SER A 245 7.44 -0.24 -27.98
C SER A 245 8.02 -0.77 -26.68
N PRO A 246 7.32 -0.65 -25.52
CA PRO A 246 7.78 -1.22 -24.27
C PRO A 246 7.55 -2.74 -24.23
N THR A 247 8.34 -3.43 -23.44
CA THR A 247 8.02 -4.77 -22.97
C THR A 247 6.80 -4.70 -22.05
N VAL A 248 5.80 -5.56 -22.25
CA VAL A 248 4.68 -5.73 -21.33
C VAL A 248 4.90 -6.99 -20.51
N MET A 249 4.92 -6.85 -19.19
CA MET A 249 5.02 -7.99 -18.27
C MET A 249 3.68 -8.21 -17.55
N PHE A 250 3.13 -9.41 -17.73
CA PHE A 250 1.97 -9.88 -16.98
C PHE A 250 2.48 -10.61 -15.74
N VAL A 251 2.13 -10.10 -14.58
CA VAL A 251 2.65 -10.59 -13.31
C VAL A 251 1.50 -11.06 -12.44
N SER A 252 1.40 -12.36 -12.25
CA SER A 252 0.54 -12.85 -11.17
C SER A 252 1.38 -12.95 -9.90
N THR A 253 1.14 -12.03 -8.99
CA THR A 253 1.91 -11.91 -7.75
C THR A 253 1.45 -12.89 -6.70
N GLY A 254 2.38 -13.42 -5.92
CA GLY A 254 2.10 -14.19 -4.71
C GLY A 254 2.31 -13.36 -3.45
N SER A 255 1.76 -13.83 -2.36
CA SER A 255 1.87 -13.20 -1.04
C SER A 255 1.54 -11.70 -1.05
N GLU A 256 0.52 -11.30 -1.81
CA GLU A 256 -0.08 -9.98 -1.67
C GLU A 256 -0.70 -9.87 -0.29
N GLU A 257 -1.40 -10.92 0.13
CA GLU A 257 -2.12 -11.07 1.38
C GLU A 257 -1.21 -11.21 2.61
N ASN A 258 0.09 -11.13 2.45
CA ASN A 258 1.06 -11.35 3.53
C ASN A 258 0.95 -10.32 4.68
N GLY A 259 0.43 -9.14 4.44
CA GLY A 259 0.17 -8.15 5.50
C GLY A 259 1.42 -7.64 6.25
N GLY A 260 2.64 -7.76 5.70
CA GLY A 260 3.88 -7.29 6.31
C GLY A 260 3.90 -5.77 6.64
N ASP A 261 4.99 -5.25 7.20
CA ASP A 261 5.16 -3.89 7.77
C ASP A 261 4.59 -2.74 6.92
N ASP A 262 4.51 -2.95 5.61
CA ASP A 262 4.06 -1.97 4.63
C ASP A 262 2.70 -2.25 4.01
N CYS A 263 1.91 -3.13 4.63
CA CYS A 263 0.55 -3.45 4.26
C CYS A 263 0.33 -4.44 3.13
N CYS A 264 1.02 -4.81 2.21
CA CYS A 264 0.71 -5.80 1.17
C CYS A 264 1.83 -5.89 0.14
N GLY A 265 1.68 -6.78 -0.84
CA GLY A 265 2.51 -6.77 -2.04
C GLY A 265 3.93 -7.33 -1.87
N ALA A 266 4.12 -8.42 -1.12
CA ALA A 266 5.43 -9.07 -1.03
C ALA A 266 5.94 -9.50 -2.41
N GLY A 267 5.04 -10.06 -3.25
CA GLY A 267 5.35 -10.43 -4.63
C GLY A 267 5.71 -9.24 -5.50
N ALA A 268 4.96 -8.15 -5.42
CA ALA A 268 5.29 -6.93 -6.15
C ALA A 268 6.63 -6.34 -5.72
N LYS A 269 6.95 -6.34 -4.41
CA LYS A 269 8.26 -5.91 -3.91
C LYS A 269 9.39 -6.75 -4.52
N ALA A 270 9.24 -8.08 -4.51
CA ALA A 270 10.20 -9.00 -5.10
C ALA A 270 10.35 -8.78 -6.61
N PHE A 271 9.24 -8.62 -7.32
CA PHE A 271 9.23 -8.32 -8.75
C PHE A 271 10.00 -7.03 -9.07
N TYR A 272 9.70 -5.94 -8.39
CA TYR A 272 10.40 -4.68 -8.62
C TYR A 272 11.88 -4.72 -8.18
N ALA A 273 12.24 -5.53 -7.20
CA ALA A 273 13.63 -5.75 -6.83
C ALA A 273 14.41 -6.47 -7.94
N ALA A 274 13.77 -7.41 -8.63
CA ALA A 274 14.38 -8.18 -9.72
C ALA A 274 14.41 -7.40 -11.07
N HIS A 275 13.32 -6.69 -11.40
CA HIS A 275 13.11 -6.10 -12.73
C HIS A 275 13.13 -4.57 -12.73
N GLY A 276 13.03 -3.94 -11.58
CA GLY A 276 12.85 -2.50 -11.45
C GLY A 276 14.09 -1.64 -11.69
N ALA A 277 15.26 -2.21 -11.91
CA ALA A 277 16.47 -1.41 -12.12
C ALA A 277 16.83 -1.30 -13.61
N PRO A 278 17.01 -0.09 -14.16
CA PRO A 278 16.72 1.21 -13.52
C PRO A 278 15.21 1.53 -13.52
N LEU A 279 14.70 2.10 -12.43
CA LEU A 279 13.26 2.38 -12.26
C LEU A 279 12.67 3.33 -13.32
N ASN A 280 13.49 4.15 -13.96
CA ASN A 280 13.05 5.09 -15.00
C ASN A 280 12.63 4.40 -16.31
N ARG A 281 12.88 3.11 -16.47
CA ARG A 281 12.37 2.33 -17.61
C ARG A 281 10.92 1.89 -17.43
N ILE A 282 10.39 1.90 -16.19
CA ILE A 282 9.02 1.45 -15.93
C ILE A 282 8.07 2.60 -16.20
N ILE A 283 7.22 2.42 -17.20
CA ILE A 283 6.30 3.46 -17.68
C ILE A 283 4.95 3.46 -16.97
N GLY A 284 4.61 2.42 -16.23
CA GLY A 284 3.40 2.35 -15.42
C GLY A 284 3.10 0.95 -14.92
N HIS A 285 2.13 0.89 -14.02
CA HIS A 285 1.60 -0.34 -13.43
C HIS A 285 0.07 -0.33 -13.55
N VAL A 286 -0.50 -1.38 -14.08
CA VAL A 286 -1.96 -1.63 -14.10
C VAL A 286 -2.23 -2.85 -13.25
N GLU A 287 -2.89 -2.67 -12.12
CA GLU A 287 -3.30 -3.75 -11.22
C GLU A 287 -4.78 -4.03 -11.36
N ILE A 288 -5.16 -5.30 -11.30
CA ILE A 288 -6.53 -5.78 -11.40
C ILE A 288 -6.84 -6.58 -10.14
N ASP A 289 -7.76 -6.06 -9.33
CA ASP A 289 -8.11 -6.69 -8.07
C ASP A 289 -9.58 -6.45 -7.72
N ASP A 290 -10.23 -7.42 -7.04
CA ASP A 290 -11.63 -7.31 -6.60
C ASP A 290 -12.63 -6.97 -7.73
N VAL A 291 -12.40 -7.43 -8.96
CA VAL A 291 -13.31 -7.18 -10.08
C VAL A 291 -14.44 -8.21 -10.13
N GLY A 292 -15.62 -7.80 -10.59
CA GLY A 292 -16.80 -8.67 -10.65
C GLY A 292 -17.61 -8.70 -9.35
N ASN A 293 -17.34 -7.84 -8.38
CA ASN A 293 -18.16 -7.73 -7.17
C ASN A 293 -19.60 -7.40 -7.56
N LEU A 294 -20.54 -8.28 -7.19
CA LEU A 294 -21.95 -8.19 -7.57
C LEU A 294 -22.60 -6.84 -7.16
N LEU A 295 -22.26 -6.34 -5.97
CA LEU A 295 -22.77 -5.08 -5.44
C LEU A 295 -21.79 -3.91 -5.63
N GLY A 296 -20.63 -4.16 -6.25
CA GLY A 296 -19.62 -3.14 -6.47
C GLY A 296 -19.94 -2.23 -7.65
N ILE A 297 -19.26 -1.10 -7.70
CA ILE A 297 -19.27 -0.19 -8.86
C ILE A 297 -17.89 -0.17 -9.51
N PRO A 298 -17.80 -0.14 -10.85
CA PRO A 298 -16.53 -0.05 -11.54
C PRO A 298 -15.75 1.20 -11.12
N ARG A 299 -14.53 1.01 -10.65
CA ARG A 299 -13.67 2.06 -10.15
C ARG A 299 -12.25 1.88 -10.66
N MET A 300 -11.60 2.98 -10.95
CA MET A 300 -10.16 3.03 -11.13
C MET A 300 -9.57 4.05 -10.16
N MET A 301 -8.73 3.55 -9.23
CA MET A 301 -7.88 4.40 -8.41
C MET A 301 -6.56 4.58 -9.15
N TYR A 302 -5.99 5.77 -9.09
CA TYR A 302 -4.77 6.02 -9.84
C TYR A 302 -3.86 7.06 -9.18
N ALA A 303 -2.58 6.96 -9.52
CA ALA A 303 -1.62 8.03 -9.35
C ALA A 303 -0.82 8.18 -10.65
N GLY A 304 -0.71 9.40 -11.14
CA GLY A 304 -0.04 9.69 -12.40
C GLY A 304 -0.19 11.16 -12.75
N ASN A 305 0.72 11.66 -13.58
CA ASN A 305 0.64 12.99 -14.11
C ASN A 305 -0.51 13.09 -15.15
N ARG A 306 -0.80 14.30 -15.61
CA ARG A 306 -1.88 14.53 -16.57
C ARG A 306 -1.69 13.74 -17.87
N ALA A 307 -0.47 13.68 -18.40
CA ALA A 307 -0.19 12.92 -19.61
C ALA A 307 -0.49 11.43 -19.45
N PHE A 308 -0.14 10.85 -18.29
CA PHE A 308 -0.51 9.48 -17.95
C PHE A 308 -2.03 9.28 -17.91
N GLN A 309 -2.75 10.19 -17.24
CA GLN A 309 -4.21 10.12 -17.14
C GLN A 309 -4.90 10.26 -18.49
N GLU A 310 -4.45 11.20 -19.34
CA GLU A 310 -5.01 11.42 -20.69
C GLU A 310 -4.75 10.21 -21.60
N THR A 311 -3.62 9.51 -21.40
CA THR A 311 -3.30 8.30 -22.12
C THR A 311 -4.08 7.08 -21.59
N ALA A 312 -4.11 6.89 -20.28
CA ALA A 312 -4.77 5.73 -19.67
C ALA A 312 -6.30 5.78 -19.85
N PHE A 313 -6.91 6.97 -19.75
CA PHE A 313 -8.36 7.12 -19.64
C PHE A 313 -8.96 7.80 -20.87
N ASP A 314 -9.45 6.99 -21.80
CA ASP A 314 -10.25 7.46 -22.93
C ASP A 314 -11.69 7.87 -22.52
N SER A 315 -12.50 8.25 -23.48
CA SER A 315 -13.89 8.66 -23.24
C SER A 315 -14.77 7.54 -22.69
N ALA A 316 -14.49 6.28 -23.04
CA ALA A 316 -15.24 5.13 -22.53
C ALA A 316 -14.91 4.87 -21.07
N VAL A 317 -13.64 4.83 -20.70
CA VAL A 317 -13.21 4.70 -19.29
C VAL A 317 -13.79 5.82 -18.44
N ARG A 318 -13.71 7.08 -18.91
CA ARG A 318 -14.23 8.24 -18.16
C ARG A 318 -15.75 8.23 -17.97
N ARG A 319 -16.50 7.57 -18.86
CA ARG A 319 -17.96 7.42 -18.76
C ARG A 319 -18.36 6.28 -17.84
N ASP A 320 -17.65 5.16 -17.90
CA ASP A 320 -18.11 3.88 -17.36
C ASP A 320 -17.49 3.56 -15.99
N PHE A 321 -16.39 4.25 -15.63
CA PHE A 321 -15.70 4.07 -14.36
C PHE A 321 -15.75 5.31 -13.48
N ARG A 322 -15.86 5.09 -12.18
CA ARG A 322 -15.50 6.12 -11.21
C ARG A 322 -13.99 6.24 -11.14
N LEU A 323 -13.46 7.39 -11.53
CA LEU A 323 -12.04 7.70 -11.43
C LEU A 323 -11.74 8.39 -10.10
N ASP A 324 -10.73 7.91 -9.39
CA ASP A 324 -10.35 8.41 -8.07
C ASP A 324 -8.83 8.62 -8.00
N ALA A 325 -8.43 9.88 -7.96
CA ALA A 325 -7.03 10.30 -7.81
C ALA A 325 -6.58 10.18 -6.34
N SER A 326 -6.82 9.05 -5.72
CA SER A 326 -6.48 8.80 -4.31
C SER A 326 -5.22 7.93 -4.24
N PRO A 327 -4.06 8.47 -3.85
CA PRO A 327 -2.88 7.65 -3.65
C PRO A 327 -3.15 6.64 -2.52
N SER A 328 -3.10 5.37 -2.85
CA SER A 328 -3.21 4.26 -1.91
C SER A 328 -1.89 3.51 -1.82
N THR A 329 -1.48 3.13 -0.62
CA THR A 329 -0.30 2.29 -0.40
C THR A 329 -0.67 0.85 -0.05
N SER A 330 -1.95 0.50 -0.11
CA SER A 330 -2.43 -0.87 -0.02
C SER A 330 -2.20 -1.61 -1.35
N CYS A 331 -2.24 -2.93 -1.33
CA CYS A 331 -2.11 -3.81 -2.49
C CYS A 331 -0.79 -3.63 -3.29
N ASP A 332 -0.67 -4.27 -4.43
CA ASP A 332 0.55 -4.28 -5.26
C ASP A 332 0.87 -2.91 -5.88
N HIS A 333 -0.15 -2.12 -6.26
CA HIS A 333 0.05 -0.75 -6.75
C HIS A 333 0.67 0.18 -5.71
N GLY A 334 0.46 -0.12 -4.42
CA GLY A 334 1.10 0.62 -3.34
C GLY A 334 2.63 0.52 -3.38
N VAL A 335 3.17 -0.60 -3.88
CA VAL A 335 4.62 -0.76 -4.11
C VAL A 335 5.07 0.14 -5.25
N ALA A 336 4.34 0.16 -6.38
CA ALA A 336 4.63 1.07 -7.50
C ALA A 336 4.62 2.53 -7.05
N LEU A 337 3.60 2.92 -6.27
CA LEU A 337 3.50 4.27 -5.71
C LEU A 337 4.71 4.64 -4.84
N LYS A 338 5.14 3.75 -3.94
CA LYS A 338 6.31 3.96 -3.07
C LYS A 338 7.61 4.12 -3.87
N LEU A 339 7.68 3.50 -5.03
CA LEU A 339 8.78 3.64 -5.97
C LEU A 339 8.67 4.90 -6.85
N GLY A 340 7.62 5.70 -6.71
CA GLY A 340 7.38 6.89 -7.51
C GLY A 340 6.92 6.60 -8.94
N LEU A 341 6.31 5.43 -9.15
CA LEU A 341 5.80 4.99 -10.45
C LEU A 341 4.31 5.32 -10.57
N PRO A 342 3.83 5.70 -11.77
CA PRO A 342 2.41 5.87 -12.01
C PRO A 342 1.70 4.52 -12.04
N TYR A 343 0.44 4.49 -11.59
CA TYR A 343 -0.37 3.29 -11.61
C TYR A 343 -1.86 3.55 -11.90
N VAL A 344 -2.54 2.51 -12.33
CA VAL A 344 -4.00 2.38 -12.31
C VAL A 344 -4.35 1.09 -11.59
N PHE A 345 -5.20 1.18 -10.60
CA PHE A 345 -5.80 0.07 -9.87
C PHE A 345 -7.25 -0.09 -10.31
N VAL A 346 -7.54 -1.18 -10.98
CA VAL A 346 -8.87 -1.52 -11.53
C VAL A 346 -9.60 -2.42 -10.56
N CYS A 347 -10.73 -1.97 -10.03
CA CYS A 347 -11.53 -2.74 -9.07
C CYS A 347 -13.02 -2.43 -9.18
N ASP A 348 -13.83 -3.25 -8.52
CA ASP A 348 -15.24 -2.95 -8.26
C ASP A 348 -15.41 -2.53 -6.80
N ALA A 349 -15.36 -1.23 -6.54
CA ALA A 349 -15.50 -0.71 -5.20
C ALA A 349 -16.87 -1.05 -4.61
N CYS A 350 -16.89 -1.66 -3.43
CA CYS A 350 -18.09 -1.80 -2.64
C CYS A 350 -18.32 -0.54 -1.81
N LEU A 351 -19.54 0.02 -1.86
CA LEU A 351 -19.92 1.17 -1.04
C LEU A 351 -20.27 0.78 0.41
N THR A 352 -20.42 -0.52 0.66
CA THR A 352 -20.69 -1.11 1.97
C THR A 352 -19.52 -2.02 2.38
N PRO A 353 -19.34 -2.31 3.68
CA PRO A 353 -18.41 -3.33 4.10
C PRO A 353 -18.61 -4.62 3.31
N ARG A 354 -17.53 -5.25 2.87
CA ARG A 354 -17.54 -6.54 2.14
C ARG A 354 -17.57 -7.68 3.16
N PRO A 355 -18.75 -8.26 3.46
CA PRO A 355 -18.84 -9.24 4.56
C PRO A 355 -18.14 -10.57 4.26
N CYS A 356 -17.85 -10.86 2.98
CA CYS A 356 -17.11 -12.05 2.56
C CYS A 356 -15.60 -11.85 2.50
N TYR A 357 -15.12 -10.60 2.50
CA TYR A 357 -13.72 -10.25 2.31
C TYR A 357 -12.81 -10.85 3.38
N HIS A 358 -11.76 -11.56 2.97
CA HIS A 358 -10.82 -12.30 3.84
C HIS A 358 -11.47 -13.35 4.75
N THR A 359 -12.61 -13.91 4.32
CA THR A 359 -13.34 -14.93 5.08
C THR A 359 -13.60 -16.17 4.23
N PRO A 360 -13.97 -17.32 4.85
CA PRO A 360 -14.41 -18.51 4.11
C PRO A 360 -15.64 -18.28 3.20
N GLU A 361 -16.33 -17.15 3.35
CA GLU A 361 -17.51 -16.80 2.56
C GLU A 361 -17.15 -16.16 1.20
N ASP A 362 -15.86 -15.90 0.90
CA ASP A 362 -15.46 -15.37 -0.42
C ASP A 362 -15.54 -16.46 -1.50
N THR A 363 -16.76 -16.67 -1.98
CA THR A 363 -17.19 -17.75 -2.85
C THR A 363 -17.93 -17.22 -4.08
N PRO A 364 -18.12 -18.03 -5.15
CA PRO A 364 -18.75 -17.61 -6.41
C PRO A 364 -20.10 -16.88 -6.34
N PRO A 365 -21.02 -17.16 -5.38
CA PRO A 365 -22.28 -16.42 -5.29
C PRO A 365 -22.16 -14.91 -5.12
N PHE A 366 -21.01 -14.39 -4.69
CA PHE A 366 -20.76 -12.95 -4.55
C PHE A 366 -20.11 -12.33 -5.79
N LEU A 367 -19.86 -13.13 -6.84
CA LEU A 367 -19.12 -12.75 -8.04
C LEU A 367 -20.00 -12.77 -9.29
N ASP A 368 -19.91 -11.71 -10.12
CA ASP A 368 -20.49 -11.65 -11.46
C ASP A 368 -19.39 -11.80 -12.53
N THR A 369 -19.29 -13.00 -13.10
CA THR A 369 -18.32 -13.31 -14.15
C THR A 369 -18.57 -12.54 -15.46
N ALA A 370 -19.79 -12.08 -15.72
CA ALA A 370 -20.08 -11.22 -16.86
C ALA A 370 -19.46 -9.83 -16.64
N LYS A 371 -19.46 -9.35 -15.42
CA LYS A 371 -18.82 -8.10 -15.04
C LYS A 371 -17.29 -8.21 -15.08
N CYS A 372 -16.71 -9.35 -14.66
CA CYS A 372 -15.29 -9.64 -14.89
C CYS A 372 -14.93 -9.55 -16.38
N ALA A 373 -15.71 -10.21 -17.24
CA ALA A 373 -15.52 -10.17 -18.68
C ALA A 373 -15.67 -8.75 -19.27
N TRP A 374 -16.53 -7.93 -18.69
CA TRP A 374 -16.74 -6.54 -19.10
C TRP A 374 -15.50 -5.66 -18.84
N HIS A 375 -14.68 -5.94 -17.82
CA HIS A 375 -13.44 -5.21 -17.54
C HIS A 375 -12.35 -5.45 -18.60
N VAL A 376 -12.28 -6.64 -19.21
CA VAL A 376 -11.19 -7.04 -20.11
C VAL A 376 -10.93 -6.02 -21.23
N PRO A 377 -11.90 -5.60 -22.05
CA PRO A 377 -11.63 -4.66 -23.16
C PRO A 377 -11.14 -3.29 -22.69
N TYR A 378 -11.53 -2.84 -21.50
CA TYR A 378 -11.04 -1.58 -20.93
C TYR A 378 -9.57 -1.67 -20.54
N VAL A 379 -9.17 -2.77 -19.89
CA VAL A 379 -7.77 -2.99 -19.50
C VAL A 379 -6.91 -3.20 -20.74
N VAL A 380 -7.34 -4.02 -21.72
CA VAL A 380 -6.65 -4.19 -23.00
C VAL A 380 -6.42 -2.84 -23.69
N GLY A 381 -7.48 -2.04 -23.87
CA GLY A 381 -7.36 -0.72 -24.50
C GLY A 381 -6.46 0.24 -23.73
N MET A 382 -6.46 0.17 -22.40
CA MET A 382 -5.55 0.96 -21.56
C MET A 382 -4.09 0.55 -21.76
N VAL A 383 -3.79 -0.74 -21.72
CA VAL A 383 -2.43 -1.28 -21.98
C VAL A 383 -1.95 -0.87 -23.37
N GLU A 384 -2.79 -0.99 -24.40
CA GLU A 384 -2.46 -0.56 -25.76
C GLU A 384 -2.10 0.93 -25.84
N ARG A 385 -2.89 1.80 -25.21
CA ARG A 385 -2.64 3.24 -25.20
C ARG A 385 -1.37 3.58 -24.45
N LEU A 386 -1.16 3.02 -23.25
CA LEU A 386 0.04 3.24 -22.45
C LEU A 386 1.29 2.73 -23.17
N ALA A 387 1.20 1.58 -23.86
CA ALA A 387 2.32 1.01 -24.62
C ALA A 387 2.67 1.78 -25.91
N GLN A 388 1.83 2.70 -26.35
CA GLN A 388 2.08 3.55 -27.53
C GLN A 388 2.55 4.95 -27.18
N ALA A 389 2.44 5.35 -25.92
CA ALA A 389 2.76 6.68 -25.46
C ALA A 389 4.07 6.70 -24.66
N HIS A 390 4.85 7.77 -24.82
CA HIS A 390 6.00 8.08 -23.96
C HIS A 390 5.63 9.24 -23.01
N PRO A 391 4.78 9.03 -22.01
CA PRO A 391 4.16 10.15 -21.31
C PRO A 391 4.90 10.58 -20.04
N PHE A 392 6.08 10.03 -19.74
CA PHE A 392 6.62 10.11 -18.38
C PHE A 392 7.78 11.07 -18.29
N TYR A 393 7.91 11.70 -17.11
CA TYR A 393 9.03 12.60 -16.85
C TYR A 393 10.31 11.77 -16.65
N PRO A 394 11.19 11.69 -17.66
CA PRO A 394 12.47 11.02 -17.49
C PRO A 394 13.28 11.75 -16.43
N SER A 395 14.21 11.04 -15.80
CA SER A 395 15.19 11.68 -14.92
C SER A 395 16.01 12.71 -15.73
N ALA A 396 16.09 13.94 -15.23
CA ALA A 396 16.97 14.95 -15.82
C ALA A 396 18.40 14.69 -15.33
N VAL A 397 19.29 14.34 -16.25
CA VAL A 397 20.71 14.03 -15.94
C VAL A 397 21.59 15.16 -16.45
N ALA A 398 22.45 15.71 -15.57
CA ALA A 398 23.45 16.70 -15.90
C ALA A 398 24.79 16.39 -15.18
N GLY A 399 25.67 15.67 -15.86
CA GLY A 399 26.90 15.15 -15.26
C GLY A 399 26.60 14.15 -14.14
N ALA A 400 27.17 14.38 -12.96
CA ALA A 400 26.91 13.53 -11.77
C ALA A 400 25.57 13.84 -11.08
N ARG A 401 24.82 14.85 -11.53
CA ARG A 401 23.53 15.26 -10.96
C ARG A 401 22.38 14.57 -11.67
N VAL A 402 21.51 13.93 -10.89
CA VAL A 402 20.28 13.31 -11.36
C VAL A 402 19.10 13.94 -10.63
N ILE A 403 18.13 14.50 -11.34
CA ILE A 403 16.85 14.97 -10.77
C ILE A 403 15.78 13.98 -11.20
N ARG A 404 15.14 13.36 -10.25
CA ARG A 404 14.12 12.31 -10.46
C ARG A 404 12.91 12.51 -9.55
N GLY A 405 11.84 11.74 -9.78
CA GLY A 405 10.73 11.63 -8.84
C GLY A 405 11.19 11.14 -7.46
N ALA A 406 10.58 11.68 -6.42
CA ALA A 406 10.82 11.23 -5.05
C ALA A 406 10.21 9.84 -4.82
N ARG A 407 10.83 9.06 -3.95
CA ARG A 407 10.44 7.70 -3.55
C ARG A 407 10.29 7.64 -2.04
N TYR A 408 9.59 6.66 -1.52
CA TYR A 408 9.51 6.47 -0.07
C TYR A 408 10.88 6.23 0.59
N ALA A 409 11.79 5.56 -0.12
CA ALA A 409 13.16 5.36 0.35
C ALA A 409 13.96 6.67 0.54
N ASP A 410 13.52 7.77 -0.08
CA ASP A 410 14.15 9.08 0.08
C ASP A 410 13.67 9.84 1.33
N HIS A 411 12.58 9.38 1.98
CA HIS A 411 11.97 10.07 3.11
C HIS A 411 12.94 10.36 4.27
N PRO A 412 13.82 9.44 4.69
CA PRO A 412 14.82 9.74 5.72
C PRO A 412 15.74 10.90 5.31
N ALA A 413 16.27 10.88 4.09
CA ALA A 413 17.13 11.94 3.58
C ALA A 413 16.39 13.28 3.44
N ILE A 414 15.11 13.26 3.02
CA ILE A 414 14.26 14.46 2.96
C ILE A 414 14.04 15.06 4.35
N ALA A 415 13.83 14.23 5.38
CA ALA A 415 13.70 14.68 6.76
C ALA A 415 14.99 15.32 7.27
N GLU A 416 16.13 14.67 7.05
CA GLU A 416 17.46 15.19 7.41
C GLU A 416 17.78 16.52 6.73
N ILE A 417 17.52 16.62 5.42
CA ILE A 417 17.70 17.86 4.66
C ILE A 417 16.77 18.96 5.19
N THR A 418 15.54 18.61 5.55
CA THR A 418 14.57 19.55 6.14
C THR A 418 15.09 20.11 7.45
N GLU A 419 15.57 19.27 8.35
CA GLU A 419 16.18 19.69 9.62
C GLU A 419 17.38 20.59 9.39
N ALA A 420 18.31 20.17 8.54
CA ALA A 420 19.56 20.89 8.28
C ALA A 420 19.34 22.26 7.60
N ALA A 421 18.37 22.38 6.71
CA ALA A 421 18.21 23.55 5.84
C ALA A 421 17.16 24.56 6.30
N PHE A 422 16.09 24.16 7.01
CA PHE A 422 15.01 25.07 7.32
C PHE A 422 15.28 26.01 8.49
N GLY A 423 15.85 25.54 9.59
CA GLY A 423 16.24 26.35 10.75
C GLY A 423 15.47 27.67 10.91
N PRO A 424 16.14 28.82 10.80
CA PRO A 424 15.54 30.15 11.03
C PRO A 424 14.50 30.56 9.97
N PHE A 425 14.31 29.76 8.93
CA PHE A 425 13.29 29.96 7.89
C PHE A 425 12.03 29.12 8.11
N CYS A 426 11.80 28.67 9.36
CA CYS A 426 10.71 27.78 9.71
C CYS A 426 9.82 28.37 10.82
N MET A 427 8.52 28.55 10.56
CA MET A 427 7.58 29.02 11.59
C MET A 427 7.57 28.13 12.82
N ALA A 428 7.66 26.80 12.63
CA ALA A 428 7.66 25.86 13.75
C ALA A 428 8.83 26.07 14.72
N MET A 429 10.00 26.48 14.21
CA MET A 429 11.14 26.87 15.05
C MET A 429 10.88 28.20 15.77
N LEU A 430 10.39 29.21 15.06
CA LEU A 430 10.08 30.53 15.64
C LEU A 430 8.99 30.46 16.70
N GLU A 431 8.03 29.56 16.56
CA GLU A 431 7.00 29.27 17.57
C GLU A 431 7.62 28.72 18.87
N GLU A 432 8.51 27.71 18.75
CA GLU A 432 9.22 27.16 19.92
C GLU A 432 10.11 28.21 20.61
N GLU A 433 10.84 28.99 19.82
CA GLU A 433 11.66 30.08 20.34
C GLU A 433 10.82 31.12 21.08
N TYR A 434 9.66 31.49 20.53
CA TYR A 434 8.75 32.45 21.14
C TYR A 434 8.08 31.93 22.42
N PHE A 435 7.60 30.69 22.41
CA PHE A 435 6.93 30.08 23.54
C PHE A 435 7.91 29.57 24.61
N GLY A 436 9.16 29.26 24.20
CA GLY A 436 10.23 28.78 25.09
C GLY A 436 10.09 27.30 25.46
N GLU A 437 9.33 26.55 24.72
CA GLU A 437 9.08 25.11 24.93
C GLU A 437 8.79 24.38 23.63
N GLU A 438 9.01 23.05 23.61
CA GLU A 438 8.59 22.19 22.51
C GLU A 438 7.06 22.14 22.42
N ILE A 439 6.51 22.40 21.24
CA ILE A 439 5.06 22.35 21.02
C ILE A 439 4.59 20.88 20.96
N ALA A 440 3.62 20.55 21.81
CA ALA A 440 3.11 19.18 21.97
C ALA A 440 4.19 18.13 22.32
N GLY A 441 5.27 18.55 23.00
CA GLY A 441 6.37 17.67 23.40
C GLY A 441 7.17 17.10 22.22
N THR A 442 7.15 17.78 21.08
CA THR A 442 7.84 17.32 19.85
C THR A 442 8.68 18.47 19.28
N PRO A 443 10.00 18.30 19.07
CA PRO A 443 10.88 19.33 18.51
C PRO A 443 10.42 19.84 17.15
N TRP A 444 10.66 21.13 16.86
CA TRP A 444 10.23 21.77 15.61
C TRP A 444 10.66 21.04 14.34
N HIS A 445 11.89 20.51 14.32
CA HIS A 445 12.43 19.81 13.14
C HIS A 445 11.68 18.53 12.85
N VAL A 446 11.27 17.78 13.89
CA VAL A 446 10.46 16.57 13.77
C VAL A 446 9.05 16.93 13.24
N ARG A 447 8.42 17.99 13.81
CA ARG A 447 7.11 18.49 13.35
C ARG A 447 7.18 18.97 11.89
N LYS A 448 8.23 19.75 11.54
CA LYS A 448 8.43 20.26 10.17
C LYS A 448 8.70 19.11 9.18
N GLY A 449 9.60 18.19 9.52
CA GLY A 449 9.89 17.01 8.71
C GLY A 449 8.64 16.15 8.49
N GLY A 450 7.87 15.89 9.56
CA GLY A 450 6.60 15.18 9.47
C GLY A 450 5.59 15.87 8.55
N SER A 451 5.46 17.20 8.62
CA SER A 451 4.57 17.99 7.75
C SER A 451 5.01 17.92 6.27
N VAL A 452 6.32 18.02 6.00
CA VAL A 452 6.86 17.89 4.64
C VAL A 452 6.57 16.51 4.07
N LEU A 453 6.87 15.46 4.83
CA LEU A 453 6.63 14.09 4.40
C LEU A 453 5.15 13.77 4.23
N ALA A 454 4.27 14.29 5.08
CA ALA A 454 2.82 14.16 4.92
C ALA A 454 2.35 14.80 3.60
N GLY A 455 2.86 15.98 3.28
CA GLY A 455 2.60 16.65 1.99
C GLY A 455 3.07 15.83 0.78
N ILE A 456 4.28 15.26 0.86
CA ILE A 456 4.82 14.40 -0.21
C ILE A 456 4.01 13.10 -0.32
N ARG A 457 3.66 12.44 0.79
CA ARG A 457 2.84 11.23 0.78
C ARG A 457 1.44 11.43 0.20
N SER A 458 0.86 12.60 0.38
CA SER A 458 -0.44 12.91 -0.21
C SER A 458 -0.38 13.16 -1.73
N ARG A 459 0.81 13.49 -2.26
CA ARG A 459 1.06 13.77 -3.68
C ARG A 459 2.44 13.28 -4.12
N PRO A 460 2.72 11.98 -4.06
CA PRO A 460 4.07 11.44 -4.20
C PRO A 460 4.69 11.70 -5.57
N LEU A 461 3.88 11.78 -6.64
CA LEU A 461 4.37 12.06 -8.00
C LEU A 461 4.60 13.55 -8.29
N GLU A 462 4.23 14.44 -7.36
CA GLU A 462 4.46 15.87 -7.43
C GLU A 462 5.75 16.31 -6.71
N ALA A 463 6.54 15.38 -6.22
CA ALA A 463 7.81 15.64 -5.55
C ALA A 463 8.99 15.11 -6.35
N ILE A 464 10.10 15.83 -6.28
CA ILE A 464 11.37 15.45 -6.89
C ILE A 464 12.49 15.48 -5.86
N VAL A 465 13.54 14.71 -6.13
CA VAL A 465 14.82 14.78 -5.42
C VAL A 465 15.95 15.05 -6.38
N CYS A 466 16.98 15.70 -5.89
CA CYS A 466 18.28 15.81 -6.55
C CYS A 466 19.27 14.86 -5.91
N GLU A 467 19.85 14.00 -6.72
CA GLU A 467 20.85 13.01 -6.33
C GLU A 467 22.20 13.35 -6.94
N ILE A 468 23.25 13.25 -6.16
CA ILE A 468 24.65 13.38 -6.60
C ILE A 468 25.40 12.18 -6.05
N GLU A 469 26.06 11.43 -6.94
CA GLU A 469 26.84 10.24 -6.58
C GLU A 469 26.06 9.23 -5.71
N GLY A 470 24.77 9.04 -6.02
CA GLY A 470 23.89 8.12 -5.30
C GLY A 470 23.28 8.66 -3.99
N SER A 471 23.64 9.88 -3.57
CA SER A 471 23.13 10.49 -2.35
C SER A 471 22.10 11.58 -2.66
N VAL A 472 20.96 11.57 -2.00
CA VAL A 472 19.96 12.63 -2.10
C VAL A 472 20.46 13.88 -1.37
N VAL A 473 20.62 14.99 -2.12
CA VAL A 473 21.19 16.24 -1.62
C VAL A 473 20.21 17.40 -1.60
N GLY A 474 19.00 17.20 -2.13
CA GLY A 474 17.93 18.21 -2.13
C GLY A 474 16.61 17.62 -2.60
N TYR A 475 15.54 18.31 -2.28
CA TYR A 475 14.18 17.96 -2.73
C TYR A 475 13.36 19.20 -3.04
N ALA A 476 12.31 19.02 -3.86
CA ALA A 476 11.27 20.02 -4.09
C ALA A 476 9.93 19.33 -4.35
N SER A 477 8.84 19.97 -3.94
CA SER A 477 7.48 19.52 -4.21
C SER A 477 6.67 20.58 -4.94
N SER A 478 5.59 20.17 -5.60
CA SER A 478 4.62 21.04 -6.21
C SER A 478 3.21 20.80 -5.66
N LEU A 479 2.33 21.77 -5.87
CA LEU A 479 0.91 21.73 -5.56
C LEU A 479 0.16 22.16 -6.81
N LEU A 480 -0.44 21.19 -7.51
CA LEU A 480 -1.14 21.41 -8.77
C LEU A 480 -2.62 21.65 -8.50
N ASP A 481 -3.06 22.91 -8.54
CA ASP A 481 -4.47 23.28 -8.36
C ASP A 481 -5.16 23.46 -9.73
N TYR A 482 -5.75 22.37 -10.20
CA TYR A 482 -6.47 22.36 -11.48
C TYR A 482 -7.75 23.19 -11.46
N ALA A 483 -8.33 23.46 -10.29
CA ALA A 483 -9.55 24.28 -10.17
C ALA A 483 -9.25 25.76 -10.41
N THR A 484 -8.14 26.26 -9.89
CA THR A 484 -7.71 27.66 -10.08
C THR A 484 -6.78 27.84 -11.27
N GLY A 485 -6.20 26.77 -11.81
CA GLY A 485 -5.19 26.81 -12.86
C GLY A 485 -3.85 27.39 -12.39
N ILE A 486 -3.56 27.34 -11.10
CA ILE A 486 -2.32 27.83 -10.50
C ILE A 486 -1.51 26.65 -9.96
N ALA A 487 -0.28 26.48 -10.45
CA ALA A 487 0.68 25.56 -9.87
C ALA A 487 1.57 26.30 -8.85
N ARG A 488 1.75 25.70 -7.68
CA ARG A 488 2.54 26.28 -6.60
C ARG A 488 3.77 25.43 -6.33
N ILE A 489 4.91 26.08 -6.12
CA ILE A 489 6.07 25.40 -5.51
C ILE A 489 5.77 25.21 -4.04
N GLY A 490 5.89 23.97 -3.58
CA GLY A 490 5.71 23.59 -2.19
C GLY A 490 7.02 23.68 -1.39
N ASN A 491 7.19 22.77 -0.44
CA ASN A 491 8.45 22.71 0.31
C ASN A 491 9.60 22.28 -0.59
N ASN A 492 10.73 22.98 -0.45
CA ASN A 492 11.96 22.64 -1.15
C ASN A 492 13.16 23.01 -0.29
N ALA A 493 14.21 22.20 -0.36
CA ALA A 493 15.46 22.44 0.37
C ALA A 493 16.64 21.78 -0.32
N VAL A 494 17.82 22.31 -0.05
CA VAL A 494 19.12 21.75 -0.44
C VAL A 494 19.95 21.61 0.83
N HIS A 495 20.56 20.44 1.03
CA HIS A 495 21.47 20.21 2.16
C HIS A 495 22.55 21.29 2.19
N PRO A 496 22.90 21.86 3.35
CA PRO A 496 23.86 22.97 3.47
C PRO A 496 25.16 22.74 2.71
N ASP A 497 25.75 21.55 2.77
CA ASP A 497 26.99 21.17 2.11
C ASP A 497 26.92 21.22 0.56
N HIS A 498 25.72 21.26 0.00
CA HIS A 498 25.46 21.28 -1.44
C HIS A 498 24.85 22.59 -1.93
N GLN A 499 24.64 23.57 -1.03
CA GLN A 499 24.17 24.92 -1.42
C GLN A 499 25.25 25.68 -2.21
N GLY A 500 24.82 26.72 -2.94
CA GLY A 500 25.72 27.51 -3.79
C GLY A 500 26.22 26.81 -5.06
N LYS A 501 25.96 25.50 -5.22
CA LYS A 501 26.41 24.68 -6.37
C LYS A 501 25.35 24.56 -7.49
N GLY A 502 24.30 25.39 -7.46
CA GLY A 502 23.24 25.42 -8.47
C GLY A 502 22.19 24.29 -8.35
N VAL A 503 22.20 23.49 -7.27
CA VAL A 503 21.24 22.41 -7.04
C VAL A 503 19.82 22.95 -6.95
N GLY A 504 19.58 23.96 -6.11
CA GLY A 504 18.27 24.57 -5.93
C GLY A 504 17.69 25.12 -7.24
N SER A 505 18.49 25.87 -8.03
CA SER A 505 18.05 26.40 -9.33
C SER A 505 17.69 25.29 -10.31
N ALA A 506 18.47 24.21 -10.36
CA ALA A 506 18.18 23.08 -11.25
C ALA A 506 16.89 22.35 -10.86
N MET A 507 16.65 22.13 -9.58
CA MET A 507 15.39 21.55 -9.09
C MET A 507 14.17 22.44 -9.40
N GLN A 508 14.31 23.76 -9.21
CA GLN A 508 13.23 24.71 -9.52
C GLN A 508 12.91 24.76 -11.02
N GLN A 509 13.93 24.69 -11.87
CA GLN A 509 13.72 24.60 -13.33
C GLN A 509 12.99 23.31 -13.71
N GLU A 510 13.36 22.19 -13.12
CA GLU A 510 12.70 20.89 -13.39
C GLU A 510 11.25 20.90 -12.88
N ILE A 511 10.97 21.43 -11.68
CA ILE A 511 9.59 21.58 -11.17
C ILE A 511 8.77 22.47 -12.13
N ALA A 512 9.29 23.62 -12.55
CA ALA A 512 8.60 24.49 -13.48
C ALA A 512 8.33 23.81 -14.84
N ARG A 513 9.30 23.05 -15.35
CA ARG A 513 9.14 22.24 -16.57
C ARG A 513 8.01 21.21 -16.41
N ARG A 514 7.95 20.50 -15.29
CA ARG A 514 6.88 19.53 -15.00
C ARG A 514 5.52 20.22 -14.89
N MET A 515 5.42 21.30 -14.13
CA MET A 515 4.19 22.10 -14.02
C MET A 515 3.69 22.57 -15.40
N THR A 516 4.62 23.01 -16.28
CA THR A 516 4.27 23.42 -17.65
C THR A 516 3.78 22.24 -18.49
N ALA A 517 4.41 21.09 -18.36
CA ALA A 517 3.97 19.87 -19.04
C ALA A 517 2.59 19.39 -18.58
N GLU A 518 2.22 19.68 -17.31
CA GLU A 518 0.85 19.47 -16.78
C GLU A 518 -0.17 20.50 -17.30
N GLY A 519 0.26 21.45 -18.14
CA GLY A 519 -0.61 22.46 -18.75
C GLY A 519 -0.78 23.74 -17.93
N PHE A 520 -0.02 23.92 -16.86
CA PHE A 520 -0.07 25.16 -16.08
C PHE A 520 0.75 26.27 -16.75
N THR A 521 0.18 27.46 -16.74
CA THR A 521 0.82 28.69 -17.23
C THR A 521 0.92 29.76 -16.16
N ARG A 522 0.41 29.48 -14.96
CA ARG A 522 0.45 30.35 -13.78
C ARG A 522 1.17 29.65 -12.66
N PHE A 523 2.23 30.27 -12.17
CA PHE A 523 3.08 29.71 -11.14
C PHE A 523 3.13 30.63 -9.93
N ALA A 524 3.14 30.06 -8.74
CA ALA A 524 3.26 30.81 -7.50
C ALA A 524 4.22 30.11 -6.54
N VAL A 525 4.87 30.88 -5.70
CA VAL A 525 5.71 30.39 -4.61
C VAL A 525 5.58 31.32 -3.41
N THR A 526 5.71 30.78 -2.22
CA THR A 526 5.72 31.55 -0.98
C THR A 526 6.95 31.14 -0.15
N THR A 527 7.70 32.13 0.31
CA THR A 527 8.80 31.94 1.26
C THR A 527 8.78 33.01 2.34
N MET A 528 9.54 32.82 3.40
CA MET A 528 9.64 33.79 4.49
C MET A 528 10.44 35.02 4.05
N THR A 529 10.15 36.17 4.64
CA THR A 529 10.82 37.45 4.30
C THR A 529 12.30 37.48 4.64
N ASN A 530 12.76 36.63 5.56
CA ASN A 530 14.16 36.47 5.95
C ASN A 530 14.90 35.39 5.15
N ASP A 531 14.20 34.62 4.30
CA ASP A 531 14.82 33.61 3.44
C ASP A 531 15.35 34.23 2.13
N ILE A 532 16.40 35.01 2.28
CA ILE A 532 17.03 35.72 1.17
C ILE A 532 17.57 34.78 0.10
N PRO A 533 18.20 33.64 0.43
CA PRO A 533 18.66 32.69 -0.58
C PRO A 533 17.55 32.18 -1.51
N ALA A 534 16.40 31.80 -0.96
CA ALA A 534 15.26 31.34 -1.76
C ALA A 534 14.67 32.47 -2.62
N GLN A 535 14.55 33.70 -2.07
CA GLN A 535 14.08 34.87 -2.82
C GLN A 535 14.94 35.11 -4.07
N HIS A 536 16.26 35.08 -3.94
CA HIS A 536 17.19 35.24 -5.06
C HIS A 536 17.01 34.17 -6.15
N VAL A 537 16.75 32.91 -5.73
CA VAL A 537 16.50 31.82 -6.69
C VAL A 537 15.22 32.08 -7.46
N TYR A 538 14.15 32.48 -6.80
CA TYR A 538 12.85 32.73 -7.45
C TYR A 538 12.91 33.95 -8.38
N GLU A 539 13.50 35.05 -7.94
CA GLU A 539 13.69 36.24 -8.78
C GLU A 539 14.52 35.94 -10.03
N LYS A 540 15.61 35.16 -9.89
CA LYS A 540 16.42 34.70 -11.02
C LYS A 540 15.66 33.84 -12.02
N LEU A 541 14.63 33.15 -11.58
CA LEU A 541 13.75 32.32 -12.39
C LEU A 541 12.54 33.08 -12.94
N GLY A 542 12.47 34.41 -12.73
CA GLY A 542 11.43 35.25 -13.27
C GLY A 542 10.17 35.39 -12.42
N TYR A 543 10.21 34.97 -11.16
CA TYR A 543 9.12 35.25 -10.23
C TYR A 543 9.20 36.69 -9.74
N GLU A 544 8.05 37.37 -9.69
CA GLU A 544 7.93 38.71 -9.18
C GLU A 544 7.36 38.74 -7.77
N ARG A 545 7.93 39.56 -6.90
CA ARG A 545 7.44 39.72 -5.54
C ARG A 545 6.15 40.54 -5.54
N VAL A 546 5.05 39.92 -5.06
CA VAL A 546 3.72 40.54 -5.07
C VAL A 546 3.32 41.06 -3.69
N VAL A 547 3.56 40.25 -2.62
CA VAL A 547 3.10 40.53 -1.26
C VAL A 547 4.03 39.89 -0.22
N GLY A 548 4.10 40.50 0.96
CA GLY A 548 4.66 39.91 2.18
C GLY A 548 3.55 39.69 3.20
N SER A 549 3.59 38.56 3.91
CA SER A 549 2.68 38.26 5.03
C SER A 549 3.38 38.46 6.38
N VAL A 550 2.60 38.79 7.42
CA VAL A 550 3.08 38.95 8.79
C VAL A 550 2.34 37.97 9.69
N SER A 551 3.09 37.23 10.48
CA SER A 551 2.52 36.30 11.48
C SER A 551 2.62 36.93 12.88
N TYR A 552 1.58 36.73 13.67
CA TYR A 552 1.52 37.20 15.06
C TYR A 552 1.38 36.00 15.99
N LEU A 553 2.16 35.98 17.07
CA LEU A 553 2.09 35.01 18.16
C LEU A 553 1.70 35.69 19.45
N LYS A 554 0.94 35.02 20.32
CA LYS A 554 0.55 35.52 21.63
C LYS A 554 0.55 34.40 22.67
N LYS A 555 1.24 34.59 23.79
CA LYS A 555 1.10 33.71 24.95
C LYS A 555 -0.29 33.92 25.56
N GLY A 556 -1.02 32.84 25.82
CA GLY A 556 -2.28 32.88 26.54
C GLY A 556 -2.04 33.40 27.99
N CYS A 557 -3.02 34.08 28.57
CA CYS A 557 -2.98 34.37 29.99
C CYS A 557 -3.14 33.05 30.75
N ASP A 558 -2.29 32.79 31.74
CA ASP A 558 -2.46 31.66 32.66
C ASP A 558 -3.86 31.68 33.24
N ALA A 559 -4.68 30.70 32.93
CA ALA A 559 -6.03 30.54 33.49
C ALA A 559 -6.00 30.02 34.94
N ARG A 560 -4.89 30.22 35.67
CA ARG A 560 -4.69 29.86 37.08
C ARG A 560 -4.17 31.05 37.88
N ALA A 561 -4.97 32.09 37.99
CA ALA A 561 -4.92 32.91 39.18
C ALA A 561 -6.03 32.40 40.11
N PRO A 562 -5.72 31.83 41.27
CA PRO A 562 -6.75 31.49 42.25
C PRO A 562 -7.33 32.78 42.85
N GLY A 563 -8.63 32.83 42.85
CA GLY A 563 -9.57 33.65 43.51
C GLY A 563 -9.13 34.79 44.43
N MET A 564 -9.77 35.91 44.23
CA MET A 564 -10.35 36.68 45.33
C MET A 564 -11.86 36.59 45.27
#